data_b3f5d52c6da66c57cc98b524d0beb80e
#
_entry.id   b3f5d52c6da66c57cc98b524d0beb80e
#
_cell.length_a   1.000
_cell.length_b   1.000
_cell.length_c   1.000
_cell.angle_alpha   90.00
_cell.angle_beta   90.00
_cell.angle_gamma   90.00
#
_symmetry.space_group_name_H-M   'P 1'
#
loop_
_entity.id
_entity.type
_entity.pdbx_description
1 polymer ?
#
loop_
_entity_poly.entity_id
_entity_poly.type
_entity_poly.pdbx_seq_one_letter_code
_entity_poly.pdbx_strand_id
1 'polypeptide(L)'
;RGPESELMLRVCGGRYAAKTYASLIRDAKYALYYPSSRGMIISLTKANHRSNIIPKLTGLFRDWGLRHGTHYDVNKNDYEITLYNGSIIYLRTSQEPENLPGPDLAWLHPDEYKSMPESIFTQVLPTVRQYGYPHQVWLSSTPGGAAHWSRRIWQPDQYAIDFDLEVVPRRAGR
;
A
#
# COMPACT_ATOMS: atom_id res chain seq x y z
N ARG A 1 -8.43 16.20 -19.55
CA ARG A 1 -7.54 15.01 -19.42
C ARG A 1 -7.63 14.59 -17.99
N GLY A 2 -8.06 13.36 -17.72
CA GLY A 2 -8.13 12.80 -16.37
C GLY A 2 -6.74 12.70 -15.73
N PRO A 3 -6.66 12.48 -14.40
CA PRO A 3 -5.39 12.35 -13.71
C PRO A 3 -4.57 11.23 -14.34
N GLU A 4 -3.36 11.59 -14.68
CA GLU A 4 -2.45 10.72 -15.40
C GLU A 4 -2.01 9.55 -14.54
N SER A 5 -1.95 8.42 -15.19
CA SER A 5 -1.26 7.19 -14.87
C SER A 5 -1.71 6.41 -13.64
N GLU A 6 -2.39 5.34 -13.91
CA GLU A 6 -2.35 4.15 -13.06
C GLU A 6 -0.89 3.74 -12.87
N LEU A 7 -0.40 3.84 -11.63
CA LEU A 7 0.96 3.45 -11.31
C LEU A 7 0.93 2.20 -10.43
N MET A 8 1.50 1.12 -10.94
CA MET A 8 1.75 -0.06 -10.14
C MET A 8 3.25 -0.16 -9.84
N LEU A 9 3.61 -0.16 -8.55
CA LEU A 9 4.97 -0.29 -8.08
C LEU A 9 5.14 -1.56 -7.27
N ARG A 10 6.29 -2.20 -7.46
CA ARG A 10 6.72 -3.32 -6.62
C ARG A 10 7.96 -2.94 -5.83
N VAL A 11 7.86 -3.07 -4.51
CA VAL A 11 8.97 -2.83 -3.60
C VAL A 11 9.46 -4.18 -3.07
N CYS A 12 10.53 -4.71 -3.65
CA CYS A 12 11.12 -5.99 -3.24
C CYS A 12 12.52 -5.78 -2.68
N GLY A 13 12.85 -6.56 -1.66
CA GLY A 13 14.19 -6.54 -1.07
C GLY A 13 14.32 -7.61 0.01
N GLY A 14 15.53 -7.86 0.48
CA GLY A 14 15.81 -8.79 1.56
C GLY A 14 15.09 -8.46 2.88
N ARG A 15 15.20 -9.33 3.85
CA ARG A 15 14.77 -9.01 5.22
C ARG A 15 15.57 -7.81 5.72
N TYR A 16 14.95 -6.94 6.52
CA TYR A 16 15.53 -5.70 7.07
C TYR A 16 15.79 -4.56 6.05
N ALA A 17 15.39 -4.68 4.79
CA ALA A 17 15.55 -3.63 3.79
C ALA A 17 14.56 -2.46 3.93
N ALA A 18 13.99 -2.23 5.11
CA ALA A 18 13.07 -1.14 5.43
C ALA A 18 11.86 -0.96 4.48
N LYS A 19 11.52 -1.99 3.70
CA LYS A 19 10.45 -1.95 2.68
C LYS A 19 9.11 -1.44 3.20
N THR A 20 8.61 -2.07 4.26
CA THR A 20 7.35 -1.66 4.90
C THR A 20 7.42 -0.20 5.34
N TYR A 21 8.54 0.25 5.93
CA TYR A 21 8.68 1.63 6.38
C TYR A 21 8.66 2.62 5.20
N ALA A 22 9.40 2.33 4.14
CA ALA A 22 9.41 3.17 2.93
C ALA A 22 8.03 3.21 2.26
N SER A 23 7.32 2.09 2.22
CA SER A 23 5.95 2.03 1.71
C SER A 23 4.98 2.83 2.59
N LEU A 24 5.11 2.76 3.91
CA LEU A 24 4.29 3.55 4.84
C LEU A 24 4.54 5.06 4.73
N ILE A 25 5.78 5.48 4.42
CA ILE A 25 6.06 6.89 4.08
C ILE A 25 5.25 7.30 2.85
N ARG A 26 5.16 6.44 1.84
CA ARG A 26 4.36 6.70 0.64
C ARG A 26 2.87 6.76 0.95
N ASP A 27 2.35 5.81 1.75
CA ASP A 27 0.97 5.78 2.21
C ASP A 27 0.60 7.10 2.91
N ALA A 28 1.41 7.51 3.88
CA ALA A 28 1.22 8.72 4.66
C ALA A 28 1.30 9.98 3.78
N LYS A 29 2.31 10.07 2.90
CA LYS A 29 2.45 11.20 1.98
C LYS A 29 1.27 11.30 1.02
N TYR A 30 0.80 10.19 0.46
CA TYR A 30 -0.35 10.20 -0.43
C TYR A 30 -1.61 10.71 0.28
N ALA A 31 -1.89 10.15 1.47
CA ALA A 31 -3.06 10.55 2.26
C ALA A 31 -3.01 12.03 2.68
N LEU A 32 -1.82 12.59 2.94
CA LEU A 32 -1.64 14.00 3.28
C LEU A 32 -1.73 14.91 2.06
N TYR A 33 -1.13 14.51 0.93
CA TYR A 33 -1.04 15.32 -0.28
C TYR A 33 -2.36 15.40 -1.05
N TYR A 34 -3.15 14.32 -1.02
CA TYR A 34 -4.45 14.23 -1.69
C TYR A 34 -5.60 14.24 -0.67
N PRO A 35 -6.16 15.41 -0.31
CA PRO A 35 -7.26 15.51 0.64
C PRO A 35 -8.46 14.66 0.23
N SER A 36 -9.16 14.07 1.21
CA SER A 36 -10.31 13.19 1.02
C SER A 36 -10.01 11.90 0.21
N SER A 37 -8.74 11.57 0.04
CA SER A 37 -8.36 10.30 -0.58
C SER A 37 -8.63 9.11 0.35
N ARG A 38 -9.00 7.99 -0.25
CA ARG A 38 -9.20 6.73 0.46
C ARG A 38 -8.13 5.75 0.02
N GLY A 39 -7.38 5.24 0.98
CA GLY A 39 -6.37 4.24 0.73
C GLY A 39 -6.55 3.00 1.58
N MET A 40 -5.98 1.89 1.15
CA MET A 40 -6.05 0.64 1.90
C MET A 40 -4.67 0.00 2.01
N ILE A 41 -4.33 -0.37 3.25
CA ILE A 41 -3.17 -1.22 3.53
C ILE A 41 -3.70 -2.61 3.89
N ILE A 42 -3.26 -3.62 3.15
CA ILE A 42 -3.59 -5.01 3.45
C ILE A 42 -2.37 -5.68 4.08
N SER A 43 -2.55 -6.31 5.23
CA SER A 43 -1.54 -7.16 5.86
C SER A 43 -2.08 -8.58 6.10
N LEU A 44 -1.24 -9.48 6.59
CA LEU A 44 -1.67 -10.84 6.87
C LEU A 44 -2.67 -10.92 8.03
N THR A 45 -2.44 -10.16 9.10
CA THR A 45 -3.22 -10.28 10.34
C THR A 45 -3.51 -8.93 10.98
N LYS A 46 -4.60 -8.86 11.76
CA LYS A 46 -4.90 -7.71 12.63
C LYS A 46 -3.78 -7.44 13.65
N ALA A 47 -3.13 -8.50 14.13
CA ALA A 47 -2.00 -8.38 15.04
C ALA A 47 -0.84 -7.59 14.40
N ASN A 48 -0.56 -7.83 13.10
CA ASN A 48 0.46 -7.06 12.38
C ASN A 48 0.09 -5.58 12.26
N HIS A 49 -1.17 -5.25 12.04
CA HIS A 49 -1.61 -3.85 12.07
C HIS A 49 -1.35 -3.19 13.42
N ARG A 50 -1.71 -3.86 14.53
CA ARG A 50 -1.54 -3.33 15.89
C ARG A 50 -0.08 -3.15 16.30
N SER A 51 0.76 -4.14 16.00
CA SER A 51 2.15 -4.18 16.48
C SER A 51 3.15 -3.50 15.54
N ASN A 52 2.82 -3.33 14.27
CA ASN A 52 3.78 -2.91 13.25
C ASN A 52 3.29 -1.71 12.44
N ILE A 53 2.14 -1.81 11.77
CA ILE A 53 1.68 -0.78 10.82
C ILE A 53 1.24 0.49 11.52
N ILE A 54 0.30 0.39 12.48
CA ILE A 54 -0.22 1.56 13.21
C ILE A 54 0.90 2.30 13.95
N PRO A 55 1.77 1.63 14.74
CA PRO A 55 2.84 2.33 15.45
C PRO A 55 3.81 3.06 14.52
N LYS A 56 4.13 2.48 13.37
CA LYS A 56 5.02 3.12 12.39
C LYS A 56 4.37 4.32 11.72
N LEU A 57 3.10 4.21 11.28
CA LEU A 57 2.38 5.33 10.69
C LEU A 57 2.20 6.48 11.68
N THR A 58 1.78 6.18 12.90
CA THR A 58 1.61 7.22 13.94
C THR A 58 2.95 7.81 14.37
N GLY A 59 4.02 7.01 14.33
CA GLY A 59 5.40 7.48 14.52
C GLY A 59 5.80 8.49 13.43
N LEU A 60 5.58 8.16 12.15
CA LEU A 60 5.82 9.07 11.03
C LEU A 60 5.02 10.37 11.16
N PHE A 61 3.73 10.28 11.50
CA PHE A 61 2.90 11.46 11.71
C PHE A 61 3.45 12.36 12.80
N ARG A 62 3.85 11.78 13.95
CA ARG A 62 4.47 12.52 15.05
C ARG A 62 5.79 13.18 14.62
N ASP A 63 6.65 12.46 13.90
CA ASP A 63 7.93 12.98 13.43
C ASP A 63 7.74 14.14 12.43
N TRP A 64 6.60 14.17 11.72
CA TRP A 64 6.19 15.27 10.84
C TRP A 64 5.37 16.35 11.56
N GLY A 65 5.28 16.31 12.90
CA GLY A 65 4.60 17.33 13.71
C GLY A 65 3.08 17.18 13.78
N LEU A 66 2.50 16.08 13.27
CA LEU A 66 1.08 15.81 13.37
C LEU A 66 0.71 15.26 14.74
N ARG A 67 -0.42 15.71 15.31
CA ARG A 67 -0.89 15.34 16.66
C ARG A 67 -2.15 14.49 16.56
N HIS A 68 -2.18 13.39 17.30
CA HIS A 68 -3.39 12.59 17.50
C HIS A 68 -4.52 13.43 18.12
N GLY A 69 -5.74 13.22 17.73
CA GLY A 69 -6.92 13.98 18.20
C GLY A 69 -7.07 15.37 17.57
N THR A 70 -6.05 15.85 16.81
CA THR A 70 -6.11 17.16 16.13
C THR A 70 -5.92 17.01 14.62
N HIS A 71 -4.90 16.27 14.21
CA HIS A 71 -4.53 16.14 12.81
C HIS A 71 -4.86 14.76 12.24
N TYR A 72 -5.00 13.77 13.09
CA TYR A 72 -5.45 12.43 12.74
C TYR A 72 -6.06 11.71 13.95
N ASP A 73 -6.93 10.74 13.68
CA ASP A 73 -7.48 9.82 14.66
C ASP A 73 -7.28 8.37 14.23
N VAL A 74 -7.15 7.47 15.21
CA VAL A 74 -7.00 6.02 14.98
C VAL A 74 -8.18 5.29 15.59
N ASN A 75 -9.05 4.79 14.75
CA ASN A 75 -10.13 3.88 15.15
C ASN A 75 -9.61 2.45 15.17
N LYS A 76 -9.35 1.93 16.37
CA LYS A 76 -8.81 0.57 16.56
C LYS A 76 -9.89 -0.53 16.41
N ASN A 77 -11.17 -0.18 16.49
CA ASN A 77 -12.26 -1.13 16.33
C ASN A 77 -12.51 -1.40 14.84
N ASP A 78 -12.60 -0.34 14.05
CA ASP A 78 -12.85 -0.42 12.62
C ASP A 78 -11.55 -0.56 11.80
N TYR A 79 -10.40 -0.46 12.46
CA TYR A 79 -9.08 -0.49 11.80
C TYR A 79 -8.96 0.56 10.71
N GLU A 80 -9.12 1.81 11.11
CA GLU A 80 -9.06 2.98 10.21
C GLU A 80 -8.25 4.10 10.84
N ILE A 81 -7.57 4.86 9.99
CA ILE A 81 -6.91 6.11 10.37
C ILE A 81 -7.52 7.21 9.52
N THR A 82 -8.14 8.19 10.19
CA THR A 82 -8.71 9.37 9.54
C THR A 82 -7.81 10.57 9.74
N LEU A 83 -7.51 11.31 8.67
CA LEU A 83 -6.71 12.51 8.70
C LEU A 83 -7.62 13.76 8.68
N TYR A 84 -7.12 14.86 9.24
CA TYR A 84 -7.82 16.15 9.30
C TYR A 84 -8.25 16.71 7.93
N ASN A 85 -7.56 16.31 6.85
CA ASN A 85 -7.89 16.69 5.49
C ASN A 85 -9.00 15.82 4.85
N GLY A 86 -9.65 14.96 5.65
CA GLY A 86 -10.70 14.05 5.22
C GLY A 86 -10.23 12.74 4.60
N SER A 87 -8.92 12.52 4.47
CA SER A 87 -8.40 11.26 3.95
C SER A 87 -8.56 10.12 4.96
N ILE A 88 -8.80 8.91 4.47
CA ILE A 88 -8.97 7.71 5.29
C ILE A 88 -8.00 6.61 4.80
N ILE A 89 -7.30 6.01 5.75
CA ILE A 89 -6.46 4.83 5.53
C ILE A 89 -7.16 3.63 6.16
N TYR A 90 -7.67 2.73 5.34
CA TYR A 90 -8.26 1.47 5.77
C TYR A 90 -7.15 0.44 6.03
N LEU A 91 -7.24 -0.24 7.16
CA LEU A 91 -6.32 -1.32 7.54
C LEU A 91 -7.08 -2.64 7.48
N ARG A 92 -6.83 -3.45 6.47
CA ARG A 92 -7.56 -4.71 6.23
C ARG A 92 -6.61 -5.90 6.22
N THR A 93 -7.16 -7.10 6.39
CA THR A 93 -6.34 -8.32 6.44
C THR A 93 -6.74 -9.31 5.36
N SER A 94 -5.76 -10.05 4.86
CA SER A 94 -6.02 -11.15 3.92
C SER A 94 -6.68 -12.38 4.56
N GLN A 95 -6.77 -12.42 5.89
CA GLN A 95 -7.50 -13.49 6.61
C GLN A 95 -9.01 -13.27 6.65
N GLU A 96 -9.47 -12.07 6.34
CA GLU A 96 -10.90 -11.69 6.32
C GLU A 96 -11.24 -11.12 4.93
N PRO A 97 -11.22 -11.96 3.88
CA PRO A 97 -11.42 -11.48 2.51
C PRO A 97 -12.80 -10.84 2.28
N GLU A 98 -13.80 -11.22 3.07
CA GLU A 98 -15.14 -10.62 3.06
C GLU A 98 -15.15 -9.15 3.45
N ASN A 99 -14.18 -8.69 4.21
CA ASN A 99 -14.03 -7.29 4.65
C ASN A 99 -13.18 -6.44 3.69
N LEU A 100 -12.67 -7.02 2.62
CA LEU A 100 -11.86 -6.31 1.62
C LEU A 100 -12.67 -5.48 0.63
N PRO A 101 -13.83 -5.94 0.11
CA PRO A 101 -14.68 -5.10 -0.69
C PRO A 101 -15.17 -3.92 0.14
N GLY A 102 -15.00 -2.73 -0.38
CA GLY A 102 -15.30 -1.52 0.37
C GLY A 102 -15.42 -0.31 -0.56
N PRO A 103 -15.10 0.86 -0.05
CA PRO A 103 -15.22 2.10 -0.81
C PRO A 103 -14.26 2.10 -2.01
N ASP A 104 -14.54 2.97 -2.98
CA ASP A 104 -13.61 3.26 -4.06
C ASP A 104 -12.32 3.86 -3.48
N LEU A 105 -11.20 3.29 -3.85
CA LEU A 105 -9.88 3.65 -3.33
C LEU A 105 -9.10 4.50 -4.35
N ALA A 106 -8.32 5.43 -3.86
CA ALA A 106 -7.31 6.14 -4.63
C ALA A 106 -6.00 5.34 -4.71
N TRP A 107 -5.70 4.57 -3.68
CA TRP A 107 -4.49 3.76 -3.64
C TRP A 107 -4.64 2.49 -2.80
N LEU A 108 -3.76 1.52 -3.09
CA LEU A 108 -3.73 0.20 -2.45
C LEU A 108 -2.29 -0.21 -2.14
N HIS A 109 -2.05 -0.70 -0.91
CA HIS A 109 -0.76 -1.20 -0.46
C HIS A 109 -0.90 -2.58 0.20
N PRO A 110 -0.75 -3.69 -0.53
CA PRO A 110 -0.53 -5.02 0.05
C PRO A 110 0.89 -5.14 0.62
N ASP A 111 0.99 -5.23 1.95
CA ASP A 111 2.27 -5.45 2.65
C ASP A 111 2.49 -6.95 2.87
N GLU A 112 3.71 -7.43 2.60
CA GLU A 112 4.08 -8.86 2.59
C GLU A 112 3.20 -9.70 1.62
N TYR A 113 2.91 -9.13 0.43
CA TYR A 113 2.02 -9.75 -0.56
C TYR A 113 2.39 -11.19 -0.96
N LYS A 114 3.67 -11.58 -0.83
CA LYS A 114 4.10 -12.95 -1.13
C LYS A 114 3.39 -14.03 -0.31
N SER A 115 2.90 -13.64 0.86
CA SER A 115 2.20 -14.55 1.77
C SER A 115 0.68 -14.46 1.60
N MET A 116 0.18 -13.66 0.66
CA MET A 116 -1.23 -13.52 0.34
C MET A 116 -1.58 -14.37 -0.89
N PRO A 117 -2.75 -15.01 -0.93
CA PRO A 117 -3.24 -15.66 -2.14
C PRO A 117 -3.56 -14.61 -3.23
N GLU A 118 -3.40 -15.01 -4.47
CA GLU A 118 -3.69 -14.15 -5.64
C GLU A 118 -5.12 -13.60 -5.65
N SER A 119 -6.07 -14.40 -5.16
CA SER A 119 -7.49 -14.02 -5.06
C SER A 119 -7.72 -12.74 -4.27
N ILE A 120 -6.92 -12.46 -3.23
CA ILE A 120 -7.00 -11.23 -2.45
C ILE A 120 -6.68 -10.02 -3.35
N PHE A 121 -5.60 -10.12 -4.12
CA PHE A 121 -5.19 -9.05 -5.02
C PHE A 121 -6.21 -8.80 -6.13
N THR A 122 -6.69 -9.86 -6.79
CA THR A 122 -7.68 -9.75 -7.86
C THR A 122 -9.03 -9.23 -7.38
N GLN A 123 -9.39 -9.51 -6.12
CA GLN A 123 -10.63 -9.02 -5.52
C GLN A 123 -10.56 -7.51 -5.21
N VAL A 124 -9.42 -7.02 -4.74
CA VAL A 124 -9.30 -5.63 -4.26
C VAL A 124 -8.86 -4.67 -5.36
N LEU A 125 -8.06 -5.13 -6.32
CA LEU A 125 -7.55 -4.26 -7.39
C LEU A 125 -8.64 -3.45 -8.11
N PRO A 126 -9.82 -4.00 -8.45
CA PRO A 126 -10.89 -3.23 -9.09
C PRO A 126 -11.50 -2.12 -8.24
N THR A 127 -11.24 -2.10 -6.92
CA THR A 127 -11.71 -1.02 -6.04
C THR A 127 -10.84 0.24 -6.11
N VAL A 128 -9.66 0.16 -6.76
CA VAL A 128 -8.76 1.30 -6.94
C VAL A 128 -9.27 2.15 -8.11
N ARG A 129 -10.34 2.90 -7.85
CA ARG A 129 -11.06 3.70 -8.85
C ARG A 129 -11.69 4.98 -8.30
N GLN A 130 -11.22 5.49 -7.16
CA GLN A 130 -11.76 6.73 -6.59
C GLN A 130 -11.61 7.87 -7.59
N TYR A 131 -12.72 8.44 -8.01
CA TYR A 131 -12.74 9.49 -9.02
C TYR A 131 -11.96 10.74 -8.59
N GLY A 132 -11.20 11.32 -9.50
CA GLY A 132 -10.46 12.56 -9.28
C GLY A 132 -9.07 12.37 -8.66
N TYR A 133 -8.61 11.14 -8.46
CA TYR A 133 -7.30 10.83 -7.88
C TYR A 133 -6.44 9.99 -8.83
N PRO A 134 -5.09 10.13 -8.76
CA PRO A 134 -4.19 9.18 -9.41
C PRO A 134 -4.36 7.81 -8.75
N HIS A 135 -4.66 6.80 -9.55
CA HIS A 135 -4.82 5.44 -9.04
C HIS A 135 -3.45 4.79 -8.87
N GLN A 136 -3.09 4.46 -7.65
CA GLN A 136 -1.78 3.90 -7.36
C GLN A 136 -1.86 2.60 -6.57
N VAL A 137 -1.05 1.64 -6.97
CA VAL A 137 -0.87 0.37 -6.27
C VAL A 137 0.61 0.13 -6.04
N TRP A 138 1.01 -0.13 -4.81
CA TRP A 138 2.37 -0.54 -4.52
C TRP A 138 2.40 -1.76 -3.61
N LEU A 139 3.20 -2.72 -3.99
CA LEU A 139 3.29 -4.00 -3.30
C LEU A 139 4.65 -4.11 -2.63
N SER A 140 4.66 -4.29 -1.31
CA SER A 140 5.89 -4.51 -0.55
C SER A 140 6.02 -5.96 -0.11
N SER A 141 7.15 -6.59 -0.36
CA SER A 141 7.45 -7.93 0.13
C SER A 141 8.94 -8.30 -0.03
N THR A 142 9.34 -9.39 0.62
CA THR A 142 10.52 -10.14 0.17
C THR A 142 10.17 -10.90 -1.11
N PRO A 143 11.14 -11.18 -2.01
CA PRO A 143 10.86 -11.89 -3.24
C PRO A 143 10.17 -13.23 -2.99
N GLY A 144 9.08 -13.49 -3.71
CA GLY A 144 8.49 -14.83 -3.81
C GLY A 144 9.34 -15.72 -4.71
N GLY A 145 9.23 -17.04 -4.59
CA GLY A 145 9.90 -17.98 -5.47
C GLY A 145 9.48 -17.82 -6.94
N ALA A 146 10.17 -18.55 -7.84
CA ALA A 146 9.96 -18.48 -9.28
C ALA A 146 8.49 -18.77 -9.71
N ALA A 147 7.81 -19.62 -8.98
CA ALA A 147 6.41 -20.02 -9.25
C ALA A 147 5.36 -19.10 -8.60
N HIS A 148 5.76 -18.04 -7.91
CA HIS A 148 4.83 -17.18 -7.21
C HIS A 148 3.93 -16.40 -8.19
N TRP A 149 2.63 -16.32 -7.88
CA TRP A 149 1.61 -15.68 -8.71
C TRP A 149 1.97 -14.24 -9.13
N SER A 150 2.63 -13.49 -8.25
CA SER A 150 3.00 -12.10 -8.53
C SER A 150 3.95 -11.94 -9.72
N ARG A 151 4.64 -13.01 -10.15
CA ARG A 151 5.47 -12.93 -11.36
C ARG A 151 4.65 -12.75 -12.63
N ARG A 152 3.40 -13.21 -12.65
CA ARG A 152 2.51 -13.07 -13.81
C ARG A 152 2.01 -11.64 -13.99
N ILE A 153 1.95 -10.87 -12.91
CA ILE A 153 1.53 -9.46 -12.93
C ILE A 153 2.63 -8.57 -13.52
N TRP A 154 3.89 -8.96 -13.33
CA TRP A 154 5.03 -8.18 -13.79
C TRP A 154 5.46 -8.66 -15.18
N GLN A 155 5.00 -7.93 -16.20
CA GLN A 155 5.42 -8.17 -17.57
C GLN A 155 6.89 -7.75 -17.79
N PRO A 156 7.58 -8.33 -18.80
CA PRO A 156 9.01 -8.06 -19.05
C PRO A 156 9.36 -6.58 -19.24
N ASP A 157 8.39 -5.78 -19.64
CA ASP A 157 8.57 -4.36 -19.99
C ASP A 157 8.27 -3.40 -18.84
N GLN A 158 7.92 -3.91 -17.66
CA GLN A 158 7.63 -3.07 -16.50
C GLN A 158 8.92 -2.80 -15.69
N TYR A 159 9.08 -1.56 -15.27
CA TYR A 159 10.22 -1.12 -14.45
C TYR A 159 10.16 -1.75 -13.06
N ALA A 160 11.25 -2.38 -12.65
CA ALA A 160 11.46 -2.76 -11.25
C ALA A 160 12.23 -1.62 -10.56
N ILE A 161 11.70 -1.10 -9.46
CA ILE A 161 12.46 -0.23 -8.58
C ILE A 161 13.15 -1.16 -7.57
N ASP A 162 14.45 -1.34 -7.70
CA ASP A 162 15.26 -1.98 -6.67
C ASP A 162 15.57 -0.99 -5.55
N PHE A 163 15.75 -1.48 -4.34
CA PHE A 163 15.92 -0.63 -3.14
C PHE A 163 17.23 0.16 -3.12
N ASP A 164 18.13 -0.09 -4.05
CA ASP A 164 19.34 0.70 -4.27
C ASP A 164 19.08 2.02 -5.02
N LEU A 165 17.82 2.44 -5.14
CA LEU A 165 17.36 3.71 -5.73
C LEU A 165 17.63 3.88 -7.23
N GLU A 166 18.01 2.85 -7.95
CA GLU A 166 18.11 2.92 -9.40
C GLU A 166 16.87 2.36 -10.10
N VAL A 167 16.27 3.17 -10.96
CA VAL A 167 15.28 2.72 -11.93
C VAL A 167 16.05 2.04 -13.05
N VAL A 168 16.14 0.71 -13.01
CA VAL A 168 16.83 -0.05 -14.06
C VAL A 168 15.78 -0.47 -15.10
N PRO A 169 15.84 0.05 -16.33
CA PRO A 169 15.04 -0.51 -17.41
C PRO A 169 15.50 -1.94 -17.67
N ARG A 170 14.57 -2.91 -17.58
CA ARG A 170 14.90 -4.29 -17.96
C ARG A 170 15.28 -4.29 -19.43
N ARG A 171 16.53 -4.66 -19.72
CA ARG A 171 16.94 -4.99 -21.08
C ARG A 171 16.08 -6.17 -21.57
N ALA A 172 15.41 -5.97 -22.70
CA ALA A 172 14.79 -7.07 -23.40
C ALA A 172 15.82 -8.17 -23.59
N GLY A 173 15.57 -9.32 -22.98
CA GLY A 173 16.42 -10.49 -23.19
C GLY A 173 16.37 -10.88 -24.66
N ARG A 174 17.54 -11.09 -25.23
CA ARG A 174 17.70 -11.74 -26.53
C ARG A 174 17.33 -13.21 -26.42
#